data_0523ae6b8acdddd931b203c88b04dbb7
#
_entry.id   0523ae6b8acdddd931b203c88b04dbb7
#
_cell.length_a   1.000
_cell.length_b   1.000
_cell.length_c   1.000
_cell.angle_alpha   90.00
_cell.angle_beta   90.00
_cell.angle_gamma   90.00
#
_symmetry.space_group_name_H-M   'P 1'
#
loop_
_entity.id
_entity.type
_entity.pdbx_description
1 polymer ?
#
loop_
_entity_poly.entity_id
_entity_poly.type
_entity_poly.pdbx_seq_one_letter_code
_entity_poly.pdbx_strand_id
1 'polypeptide(L)'
;MTEPGEWRVRAALEEVAATAGIPLEIREDRHFFSTVAEFAAHAEGRKALRMEYFYREMRKKHDVLMTERGQPVGGSWNYDADNRKAFPKQGPGLVPPRARFEPDEITRDVLALVETRFVDHPGSLDTFAWPVTRGQALEALALFIEERLPGFGDTQDAMWPGEPWLWHAHLSSSM
;
A
#
# COMPACT_ATOMS: atom_id res chain seq x y z
N MET A 1 -4.58 22.78 -4.79
CA MET A 1 -4.04 21.81 -3.81
C MET A 1 -4.86 20.53 -3.89
N THR A 2 -4.28 19.37 -3.67
CA THR A 2 -5.03 18.10 -3.55
C THR A 2 -5.62 17.95 -2.15
N GLU A 3 -6.73 17.25 -2.01
CA GLU A 3 -7.37 16.95 -0.72
C GLU A 3 -6.37 16.37 0.27
N PRO A 4 -6.18 16.97 1.46
CA PRO A 4 -5.28 16.44 2.48
C PRO A 4 -5.80 15.14 3.09
N GLY A 5 -4.89 14.25 3.50
CA GLY A 5 -5.24 12.99 4.17
C GLY A 5 -5.83 13.14 5.59
N GLU A 6 -5.72 14.33 6.18
CA GLU A 6 -6.26 14.66 7.49
C GLU A 6 -7.15 15.91 7.45
N TRP A 7 -8.33 15.84 8.07
CA TRP A 7 -9.23 16.98 8.15
C TRP A 7 -8.64 18.18 8.91
N ARG A 8 -7.76 17.93 9.91
CA ARG A 8 -7.07 19.00 10.64
C ARG A 8 -6.14 19.82 9.76
N VAL A 9 -5.45 19.16 8.85
CA VAL A 9 -4.60 19.81 7.85
C VAL A 9 -5.44 20.66 6.91
N ARG A 10 -6.57 20.15 6.47
CA ARG A 10 -7.53 20.87 5.63
C ARG A 10 -8.04 22.12 6.36
N ALA A 11 -8.51 22.00 7.60
CA ALA A 11 -9.00 23.14 8.39
C ALA A 11 -7.91 24.20 8.61
N ALA A 12 -6.67 23.79 8.91
CA ALA A 12 -5.55 24.72 9.06
C ALA A 12 -5.23 25.48 7.75
N LEU A 13 -5.31 24.82 6.61
CA LEU A 13 -5.10 25.44 5.31
C LEU A 13 -6.20 26.44 4.95
N GLU A 14 -7.46 26.11 5.26
CA GLU A 14 -8.61 26.99 5.08
C GLU A 14 -8.47 28.25 5.96
N GLU A 15 -8.03 28.11 7.22
CA GLU A 15 -7.76 29.23 8.15
C GLU A 15 -6.63 30.11 7.66
N VAL A 16 -5.50 29.52 7.24
CA VAL A 16 -4.37 30.26 6.69
C VAL A 16 -4.77 31.02 5.44
N ALA A 17 -5.50 30.41 4.52
CA ALA A 17 -5.95 31.07 3.30
C ALA A 17 -6.90 32.24 3.60
N ALA A 18 -7.83 32.04 4.53
CA ALA A 18 -8.74 33.09 4.98
C ALA A 18 -7.98 34.26 5.62
N THR A 19 -7.02 33.98 6.49
CA THR A 19 -6.21 35.02 7.17
C THR A 19 -5.34 35.79 6.18
N ALA A 20 -4.76 35.11 5.20
CA ALA A 20 -3.94 35.72 4.17
C ALA A 20 -4.74 36.41 3.03
N GLY A 21 -6.05 36.25 2.99
CA GLY A 21 -6.90 36.76 1.92
C GLY A 21 -6.61 36.11 0.55
N ILE A 22 -6.14 34.85 0.53
CA ILE A 22 -5.76 34.15 -0.68
C ILE A 22 -6.85 33.13 -1.04
N PRO A 23 -7.27 33.01 -2.31
CA PRO A 23 -8.22 31.98 -2.72
C PRO A 23 -7.59 30.59 -2.58
N LEU A 24 -8.27 29.67 -1.90
CA LEU A 24 -7.89 28.27 -1.74
C LEU A 24 -8.80 27.40 -2.59
N GLU A 25 -8.22 26.66 -3.54
CA GLU A 25 -8.89 25.61 -4.28
C GLU A 25 -8.37 24.24 -3.80
N ILE A 26 -9.23 23.43 -3.20
CA ILE A 26 -8.94 22.05 -2.84
C ILE A 26 -9.54 21.16 -3.92
N ARG A 27 -8.67 20.41 -4.60
CA ARG A 27 -9.04 19.49 -5.67
C ARG A 27 -9.13 18.09 -5.13
N GLU A 28 -10.06 17.32 -5.67
CA GLU A 28 -10.24 15.93 -5.33
C GLU A 28 -8.96 15.10 -5.58
N ASP A 29 -8.65 14.20 -4.65
CA ASP A 29 -7.56 13.24 -4.81
C ASP A 29 -7.96 12.14 -5.81
N ARG A 30 -7.11 11.94 -6.82
CA ARG A 30 -7.31 10.93 -7.87
C ARG A 30 -6.36 9.73 -7.76
N HIS A 31 -5.63 9.60 -6.66
CA HIS A 31 -4.77 8.44 -6.42
C HIS A 31 -5.56 7.17 -6.06
N PHE A 32 -6.80 7.33 -5.59
CA PHE A 32 -7.64 6.22 -5.16
C PHE A 32 -8.80 5.98 -6.15
N PHE A 33 -9.33 4.77 -6.13
CA PHE A 33 -10.51 4.41 -6.93
C PHE A 33 -11.81 5.06 -6.46
N SER A 34 -11.80 5.67 -5.28
CA SER A 34 -12.95 6.35 -4.69
C SER A 34 -12.58 7.75 -4.23
N THR A 35 -13.56 8.62 -4.23
CA THR A 35 -13.47 9.98 -3.72
C THR A 35 -13.97 10.06 -2.28
N VAL A 36 -13.64 11.14 -1.58
CA VAL A 36 -14.18 11.43 -0.24
C VAL A 36 -15.72 11.54 -0.31
N ALA A 37 -16.25 12.14 -1.36
CA ALA A 37 -17.69 12.29 -1.55
C ALA A 37 -18.40 10.94 -1.75
N GLU A 38 -17.82 10.01 -2.49
CA GLU A 38 -18.35 8.65 -2.66
C GLU A 38 -18.39 7.87 -1.35
N PHE A 39 -17.32 7.98 -0.56
CA PHE A 39 -17.33 7.36 0.76
C PHE A 39 -18.35 8.01 1.70
N ALA A 40 -18.50 9.32 1.67
CA ALA A 40 -19.53 10.03 2.45
C ALA A 40 -20.94 9.57 2.08
N ALA A 41 -21.23 9.43 0.79
CA ALA A 41 -22.51 8.90 0.31
C ALA A 41 -22.75 7.45 0.76
N HIS A 42 -21.71 6.59 0.73
CA HIS A 42 -21.80 5.25 1.30
C HIS A 42 -22.08 5.26 2.80
N ALA A 43 -21.51 6.21 3.55
CA ALA A 43 -21.64 6.30 5.00
C ALA A 43 -23.00 6.85 5.46
N GLU A 44 -23.68 7.59 4.59
CA GLU A 44 -24.94 8.28 4.93
C GLU A 44 -26.02 7.30 5.45
N GLY A 45 -26.61 7.63 6.59
CA GLY A 45 -27.65 6.85 7.22
C GLY A 45 -27.25 5.50 7.81
N ARG A 46 -25.98 5.10 7.72
CA ARG A 46 -25.48 3.83 8.25
C ARG A 46 -25.13 3.96 9.73
N LYS A 47 -25.62 3.02 10.56
CA LYS A 47 -25.28 2.95 11.99
C LYS A 47 -23.85 2.45 12.25
N ALA A 48 -23.31 1.66 11.35
CA ALA A 48 -21.95 1.14 11.43
C ALA A 48 -21.33 1.07 10.03
N LEU A 49 -20.06 1.46 9.95
CA LEU A 49 -19.28 1.42 8.71
C LEU A 49 -18.39 0.16 8.73
N ARG A 50 -18.51 -0.65 7.70
CA ARG A 50 -17.64 -1.78 7.42
C ARG A 50 -17.03 -1.59 6.05
N MET A 51 -15.70 -1.49 5.99
CA MET A 51 -14.96 -1.29 4.74
C MET A 51 -15.26 -2.38 3.70
N GLU A 52 -15.54 -3.61 4.14
CA GLU A 52 -15.92 -4.69 3.25
C GLU A 52 -17.10 -4.34 2.34
N TYR A 53 -18.14 -3.66 2.85
CA TYR A 53 -19.29 -3.29 2.03
C TYR A 53 -18.95 -2.19 1.02
N PHE A 54 -18.17 -1.20 1.43
CA PHE A 54 -17.68 -0.16 0.52
C PHE A 54 -16.76 -0.75 -0.55
N TYR A 55 -15.85 -1.65 -0.16
CA TYR A 55 -15.00 -2.39 -1.08
C TYR A 55 -15.80 -3.18 -2.13
N ARG A 56 -16.89 -3.84 -1.75
CA ARG A 56 -17.77 -4.55 -2.70
C ARG A 56 -18.42 -3.58 -3.70
N GLU A 57 -18.83 -2.40 -3.24
CA GLU A 57 -19.38 -1.35 -4.11
C GLU A 57 -18.32 -0.88 -5.12
N MET A 58 -17.10 -0.63 -4.65
CA MET A 58 -15.99 -0.23 -5.52
C MET A 58 -15.63 -1.31 -6.54
N ARG A 59 -15.55 -2.57 -6.14
CA ARG A 59 -15.31 -3.68 -7.07
C ARG A 59 -16.37 -3.75 -8.18
N LYS A 60 -17.64 -3.60 -7.84
CA LYS A 60 -18.74 -3.56 -8.82
C LYS A 60 -18.64 -2.35 -9.74
N LYS A 61 -18.37 -1.16 -9.18
CA LYS A 61 -18.25 0.09 -9.93
C LYS A 61 -17.11 0.03 -10.96
N HIS A 62 -15.99 -0.52 -10.58
CA HIS A 62 -14.77 -0.55 -11.39
C HIS A 62 -14.54 -1.90 -12.11
N ASP A 63 -15.47 -2.83 -12.00
CA ASP A 63 -15.42 -4.18 -12.58
C ASP A 63 -14.15 -4.97 -12.22
N VAL A 64 -13.66 -4.78 -10.97
CA VAL A 64 -12.42 -5.43 -10.50
C VAL A 64 -12.73 -6.80 -9.92
N LEU A 65 -12.18 -7.86 -10.50
CA LEU A 65 -12.41 -9.26 -10.11
C LEU A 65 -13.91 -9.62 -10.05
N MET A 66 -14.66 -9.13 -11.02
CA MET A 66 -16.07 -9.45 -11.20
C MET A 66 -16.25 -10.40 -12.40
N THR A 67 -17.26 -11.23 -12.33
CA THR A 67 -17.71 -12.02 -13.47
C THR A 67 -18.67 -11.20 -14.32
N GLU A 68 -18.91 -11.63 -15.58
CA GLU A 68 -19.91 -11.00 -16.47
C GLU A 68 -21.33 -10.93 -15.85
N ARG A 69 -21.61 -11.81 -14.87
CA ARG A 69 -22.89 -11.82 -14.14
C ARG A 69 -22.90 -10.92 -12.90
N GLY A 70 -21.88 -10.09 -12.71
CA GLY A 70 -21.76 -9.15 -11.57
C GLY A 70 -21.52 -9.86 -10.22
N GLN A 71 -21.02 -11.10 -10.23
CA GLN A 71 -20.62 -11.85 -9.04
C GLN A 71 -19.10 -11.73 -8.83
N PRO A 72 -18.60 -11.88 -7.59
CA PRO A 72 -17.16 -11.90 -7.37
C PRO A 72 -16.52 -13.12 -8.01
N VAL A 73 -15.36 -12.94 -8.63
CA VAL A 73 -14.53 -14.05 -9.09
C VAL A 73 -14.18 -14.92 -7.88
N GLY A 74 -14.24 -16.25 -8.05
CA GLY A 74 -14.06 -17.19 -6.94
C GLY A 74 -15.34 -17.49 -6.15
N GLY A 75 -16.45 -16.78 -6.42
CA GLY A 75 -17.77 -17.06 -5.84
C GLY A 75 -18.00 -16.52 -4.42
N SER A 76 -16.97 -15.99 -3.76
CA SER A 76 -17.08 -15.40 -2.42
C SER A 76 -16.57 -13.96 -2.39
N TRP A 77 -17.17 -13.15 -1.52
CA TRP A 77 -16.73 -11.76 -1.28
C TRP A 77 -15.59 -11.66 -0.27
N ASN A 78 -15.44 -12.66 0.57
CA ASN A 78 -14.50 -12.63 1.68
C ASN A 78 -13.84 -14.01 1.82
N TYR A 79 -12.52 -14.02 1.88
CA TYR A 79 -11.65 -15.16 2.08
C TYR A 79 -10.80 -15.05 3.35
N ASP A 80 -11.13 -14.13 4.24
CA ASP A 80 -10.34 -13.81 5.45
C ASP A 80 -10.04 -15.03 6.31
N ALA A 81 -11.00 -15.95 6.42
CA ALA A 81 -10.80 -17.18 7.19
C ALA A 81 -9.72 -18.09 6.58
N ASP A 82 -9.61 -18.08 5.25
CA ASP A 82 -8.63 -18.90 4.52
C ASP A 82 -7.24 -18.25 4.52
N ASN A 83 -7.16 -16.93 4.74
CA ASN A 83 -5.94 -16.14 4.67
C ASN A 83 -5.19 -16.00 6.01
N ARG A 84 -5.57 -16.77 7.03
CA ARG A 84 -4.99 -16.70 8.39
C ARG A 84 -4.28 -17.98 8.79
N LYS A 85 -3.62 -18.63 7.86
CA LYS A 85 -2.90 -19.86 8.14
C LYS A 85 -1.57 -19.58 8.85
N ALA A 86 -1.30 -20.35 9.89
CA ALA A 86 0.01 -20.35 10.52
C ALA A 86 0.98 -21.25 9.73
N PHE A 87 2.25 -20.92 9.78
CA PHE A 87 3.28 -21.80 9.21
C PHE A 87 3.36 -23.13 9.98
N PRO A 88 3.71 -24.23 9.30
CA PRO A 88 3.99 -25.49 9.97
C PRO A 88 5.20 -25.36 10.90
N LYS A 89 5.38 -26.33 11.82
CA LYS A 89 6.51 -26.32 12.77
C LYS A 89 7.89 -26.26 12.11
N GLN A 90 8.00 -26.70 10.87
CA GLN A 90 9.23 -26.69 10.08
C GLN A 90 9.54 -25.32 9.46
N GLY A 91 8.65 -24.35 9.61
CA GLY A 91 8.83 -23.02 9.07
C GLY A 91 8.10 -22.77 7.75
N PRO A 92 8.34 -21.59 7.13
CA PRO A 92 7.63 -21.15 5.92
C PRO A 92 8.01 -21.92 4.65
N GLY A 93 9.01 -22.82 4.70
CA GLY A 93 9.53 -23.47 3.50
C GLY A 93 10.40 -22.55 2.64
N LEU A 94 10.39 -22.78 1.33
CA LEU A 94 11.12 -21.93 0.38
C LEU A 94 10.34 -20.64 0.14
N VAL A 95 10.83 -19.54 0.71
CA VAL A 95 10.33 -18.20 0.45
C VAL A 95 11.15 -17.59 -0.68
N PRO A 96 10.55 -17.05 -1.75
CA PRO A 96 11.30 -16.38 -2.81
C PRO A 96 12.13 -15.23 -2.24
N PRO A 97 13.37 -15.01 -2.71
CA PRO A 97 14.15 -13.85 -2.29
C PRO A 97 13.42 -12.57 -2.68
N ARG A 98 13.61 -11.50 -1.91
CA ARG A 98 13.06 -10.20 -2.33
C ARG A 98 13.79 -9.69 -3.59
N ALA A 99 13.08 -8.93 -4.41
CA ALA A 99 13.70 -8.18 -5.49
C ALA A 99 14.81 -7.27 -4.95
N ARG A 100 15.92 -7.18 -5.66
CA ARG A 100 17.07 -6.35 -5.30
C ARG A 100 17.46 -5.51 -6.51
N PHE A 101 17.71 -4.24 -6.25
CA PHE A 101 18.09 -3.25 -7.26
C PHE A 101 19.42 -2.62 -6.85
N GLU A 102 20.37 -2.64 -7.77
CA GLU A 102 21.67 -2.01 -7.53
C GLU A 102 21.50 -0.49 -7.49
N PRO A 103 22.06 0.18 -6.46
CA PRO A 103 22.05 1.63 -6.37
C PRO A 103 22.75 2.27 -7.58
N ASP A 104 22.11 3.23 -8.24
CA ASP A 104 22.71 4.09 -9.22
C ASP A 104 23.64 5.16 -8.57
N GLU A 105 24.25 6.02 -9.35
CA GLU A 105 25.15 7.07 -8.86
C GLU A 105 24.46 8.00 -7.88
N ILE A 106 23.25 8.48 -8.21
CA ILE A 106 22.48 9.39 -7.36
C ILE A 106 22.11 8.70 -6.04
N THR A 107 21.70 7.46 -6.10
CA THR A 107 21.36 6.69 -4.90
C THR A 107 22.56 6.49 -3.99
N ARG A 108 23.75 6.21 -4.55
CA ARG A 108 25.00 6.10 -3.77
C ARG A 108 25.36 7.41 -3.09
N ASP A 109 25.20 8.55 -3.77
CA ASP A 109 25.46 9.87 -3.16
C ASP A 109 24.49 10.15 -1.99
N VAL A 110 23.22 9.78 -2.16
CA VAL A 110 22.22 9.91 -1.09
C VAL A 110 22.53 8.99 0.09
N LEU A 111 22.94 7.74 -0.16
CA LEU A 111 23.34 6.81 0.90
C LEU A 111 24.53 7.37 1.69
N ALA A 112 25.58 7.88 1.03
CA ALA A 112 26.73 8.51 1.68
C ALA A 112 26.32 9.75 2.51
N LEU A 113 25.38 10.55 1.99
CA LEU A 113 24.84 11.70 2.73
C LEU A 113 24.09 11.26 4.00
N VAL A 114 23.25 10.24 3.89
CA VAL A 114 22.47 9.70 5.02
C VAL A 114 23.41 9.09 6.06
N GLU A 115 24.39 8.31 5.66
CA GLU A 115 25.39 7.72 6.56
C GLU A 115 26.13 8.81 7.36
N THR A 116 26.46 9.93 6.71
CA THR A 116 27.17 11.04 7.36
C THR A 116 26.30 11.86 8.30
N ARG A 117 25.03 12.14 7.90
CA ARG A 117 24.17 13.07 8.63
C ARG A 117 23.30 12.42 9.70
N PHE A 118 23.07 11.12 9.61
CA PHE A 118 22.13 10.38 10.45
C PHE A 118 22.78 9.20 11.17
N VAL A 119 24.01 9.35 11.60
CA VAL A 119 24.81 8.31 12.28
C VAL A 119 24.15 7.73 13.53
N ASP A 120 23.33 8.53 14.21
CA ASP A 120 22.64 8.12 15.44
C ASP A 120 21.25 7.48 15.18
N HIS A 121 20.84 7.34 13.93
CA HIS A 121 19.57 6.70 13.60
C HIS A 121 19.71 5.19 13.53
N PRO A 122 18.67 4.45 13.96
CA PRO A 122 18.70 2.99 13.90
C PRO A 122 18.66 2.48 12.45
N GLY A 123 19.33 1.35 12.20
CA GLY A 123 19.34 0.69 10.91
C GLY A 123 20.73 0.60 10.30
N SER A 124 20.85 -0.01 9.13
CA SER A 124 22.07 -0.09 8.32
C SER A 124 21.73 0.17 6.85
N LEU A 125 22.64 0.82 6.14
CA LEU A 125 22.56 1.08 4.72
C LEU A 125 23.24 0.00 3.87
N ASP A 126 24.01 -0.90 4.47
CA ASP A 126 24.85 -1.90 3.78
C ASP A 126 24.07 -2.81 2.84
N THR A 127 22.82 -3.06 3.17
CA THR A 127 21.95 -3.96 2.41
C THR A 127 20.88 -3.23 1.61
N PHE A 128 21.01 -1.90 1.45
CA PHE A 128 20.07 -1.13 0.67
C PHE A 128 20.02 -1.62 -0.77
N ALA A 129 18.86 -2.05 -1.21
CA ALA A 129 18.62 -2.54 -2.56
C ALA A 129 17.12 -2.41 -2.91
N TRP A 130 16.53 -1.29 -2.51
CA TRP A 130 15.14 -0.97 -2.78
C TRP A 130 14.99 -0.30 -4.14
N PRO A 131 13.83 -0.45 -4.81
CA PRO A 131 13.56 0.28 -6.04
C PRO A 131 13.46 1.78 -5.77
N VAL A 132 14.19 2.59 -6.53
CA VAL A 132 14.24 4.05 -6.41
C VAL A 132 13.75 4.76 -7.66
N THR A 133 13.49 4.03 -8.73
CA THR A 133 12.94 4.57 -9.97
C THR A 133 11.58 3.95 -10.28
N ARG A 134 10.77 4.64 -11.11
CA ARG A 134 9.50 4.10 -11.56
C ARG A 134 9.67 2.75 -12.30
N GLY A 135 10.73 2.60 -13.10
CA GLY A 135 11.01 1.34 -13.80
C GLY A 135 11.23 0.20 -12.83
N GLN A 136 12.10 0.41 -11.84
CA GLN A 136 12.37 -0.57 -10.78
C GLN A 136 11.13 -0.87 -9.93
N ALA A 137 10.29 0.14 -9.64
CA ALA A 137 9.06 -0.05 -8.89
C ALA A 137 8.06 -0.94 -9.66
N LEU A 138 7.93 -0.75 -10.97
CA LEU A 138 7.08 -1.60 -11.82
C LEU A 138 7.65 -3.03 -11.96
N GLU A 139 8.96 -3.19 -12.03
CA GLU A 139 9.62 -4.49 -12.01
C GLU A 139 9.38 -5.21 -10.68
N ALA A 140 9.55 -4.53 -9.54
CA ALA A 140 9.25 -5.08 -8.22
C ALA A 140 7.78 -5.52 -8.09
N LEU A 141 6.85 -4.76 -8.65
CA LEU A 141 5.43 -5.13 -8.70
C LEU A 141 5.20 -6.39 -9.55
N ALA A 142 5.82 -6.49 -10.73
CA ALA A 142 5.71 -7.66 -11.58
C ALA A 142 6.24 -8.94 -10.90
N LEU A 143 7.42 -8.86 -10.28
CA LEU A 143 8.02 -9.95 -9.52
C LEU A 143 7.16 -10.36 -8.32
N PHE A 144 6.56 -9.40 -7.62
CA PHE A 144 5.61 -9.72 -6.54
C PHE A 144 4.41 -10.51 -7.05
N ILE A 145 3.80 -10.06 -8.15
CA ILE A 145 2.62 -10.72 -8.74
C ILE A 145 2.96 -12.14 -9.19
N GLU A 146 4.11 -12.35 -9.81
CA GLU A 146 4.51 -13.64 -10.36
C GLU A 146 4.96 -14.61 -9.27
N GLU A 147 5.81 -14.19 -8.35
CA GLU A 147 6.54 -15.10 -7.47
C GLU A 147 5.94 -15.19 -6.06
N ARG A 148 5.30 -14.13 -5.55
CA ARG A 148 4.89 -14.01 -4.15
C ARG A 148 3.39 -13.99 -3.94
N LEU A 149 2.63 -13.33 -4.82
CA LEU A 149 1.19 -13.19 -4.69
C LEU A 149 0.45 -14.55 -4.55
N PRO A 150 0.87 -15.64 -5.22
CA PRO A 150 0.25 -16.95 -5.03
C PRO A 150 0.32 -17.48 -3.60
N GLY A 151 1.39 -17.16 -2.86
CA GLY A 151 1.57 -17.58 -1.46
C GLY A 151 1.17 -16.53 -0.43
N PHE A 152 0.94 -15.30 -0.86
CA PHE A 152 0.68 -14.17 0.03
C PHE A 152 -0.62 -14.33 0.82
N GLY A 153 -1.73 -14.68 0.15
CA GLY A 153 -3.05 -14.70 0.78
C GLY A 153 -3.13 -15.62 1.99
N ASP A 154 -2.62 -16.83 1.88
CA ASP A 154 -2.69 -17.85 2.93
C ASP A 154 -1.99 -17.42 4.24
N THR A 155 -0.87 -16.70 4.11
CA THR A 155 0.06 -16.43 5.22
C THR A 155 0.35 -14.95 5.44
N GLN A 156 -0.48 -14.06 4.93
CA GLN A 156 -0.28 -12.60 5.00
C GLN A 156 -0.06 -12.06 6.42
N ASP A 157 -0.71 -12.66 7.42
CA ASP A 157 -0.62 -12.26 8.82
C ASP A 157 0.40 -13.11 9.60
N ALA A 158 1.01 -14.12 9.00
CA ALA A 158 1.94 -15.00 9.67
C ALA A 158 3.32 -14.37 9.77
N MET A 159 4.01 -14.63 10.88
CA MET A 159 5.39 -14.21 11.12
C MET A 159 6.25 -15.43 11.47
N TRP A 160 7.53 -15.35 11.11
CA TRP A 160 8.50 -16.38 11.44
C TRP A 160 9.83 -15.76 11.88
N PRO A 161 10.39 -16.16 13.05
CA PRO A 161 11.68 -15.66 13.50
C PRO A 161 12.81 -15.94 12.49
N GLY A 162 13.58 -14.92 12.15
CA GLY A 162 14.66 -15.02 11.19
C GLY A 162 14.26 -14.83 9.72
N GLU A 163 12.95 -14.74 9.42
CA GLU A 163 12.45 -14.50 8.07
C GLU A 163 11.70 -13.15 8.00
N PRO A 164 12.40 -12.04 7.78
CA PRO A 164 11.80 -10.71 7.81
C PRO A 164 10.95 -10.40 6.59
N TRP A 165 11.10 -11.16 5.50
CA TRP A 165 10.49 -10.83 4.21
C TRP A 165 9.25 -11.65 3.90
N LEU A 166 9.28 -12.94 4.17
CA LEU A 166 8.20 -13.87 3.86
C LEU A 166 7.60 -13.65 2.45
N TRP A 167 6.29 -13.71 2.33
CA TRP A 167 5.56 -13.51 1.07
C TRP A 167 5.08 -12.07 0.88
N HIS A 168 5.53 -11.11 1.72
CA HIS A 168 5.06 -9.73 1.67
C HIS A 168 5.45 -9.01 0.36
N ALA A 169 4.65 -8.01 0.00
CA ALA A 169 4.79 -7.30 -1.27
C ALA A 169 6.06 -6.45 -1.36
N HIS A 170 6.52 -5.87 -0.25
CA HIS A 170 7.66 -4.95 -0.17
C HIS A 170 7.54 -3.72 -1.11
N LEU A 171 6.31 -3.29 -1.43
CA LEU A 171 6.05 -2.21 -2.40
C LEU A 171 5.81 -0.85 -1.73
N SER A 172 5.66 -0.79 -0.42
CA SER A 172 5.32 0.44 0.30
C SER A 172 6.35 1.58 0.15
N SER A 173 7.61 1.23 -0.12
CA SER A 173 8.66 2.22 -0.41
C SER A 173 8.62 2.78 -1.83
N SER A 174 7.76 2.22 -2.70
CA SER A 174 7.67 2.54 -4.12
C SER A 174 6.35 3.20 -4.52
N MET A 175 5.47 3.44 -3.54
CA MET A 175 4.11 3.98 -3.75
C MET A 175 4.05 5.47 -3.49
#